data_b409122629e9fc24defff108de57d7b8
#
_entry.id   b409122629e9fc24defff108de57d7b8
#
_cell.length_a   1.000
_cell.length_b   1.000
_cell.length_c   1.000
_cell.angle_alpha   90.00
_cell.angle_beta   90.00
_cell.angle_gamma   90.00
#
_symmetry.space_group_name_H-M   'P 1'
#
loop_
_entity.id
_entity.type
_entity.pdbx_description
1 polymer ?
#
loop_
_entity_poly.entity_id
_entity_poly.type
_entity_poly.pdbx_seq_one_letter_code
_entity_poly.pdbx_strand_id
1 'polypeptide(L)'
;MKIYYGGKKMFEGIFTSLITPFNEENKVDLERLNNLLFYLNDKVHGFFILGTYGSTALLCEDEKKEIIKHVLKKSSSKKVIVHAGESNPDTSVKLAQFAQSQGADAVAFVPPYFYGYSEEEVILYFQKILREITIPVFVYLNPPRVGYNLSVQCIHQLAEIGIYGIKDTTNNLNYFYDLSTNVDLEKFNYLSGSEMYLNPTMFHGGKGAISAMSNVFPEYVVNVYDSLKNRNMESYKESMKYLFAYRKIRKVGQGIPVVHAMLNLKGIDVGYPRFPFKYDEGLVNKVSELIKCLRSNQID
;
A
#
# COMPACT_ATOMS: atom_id res chain seq x y z
N MET A 1 -18.43 7.17 21.07
CA MET A 1 -17.19 7.47 21.82
C MET A 1 -16.15 7.92 20.80
N LYS A 2 -15.81 9.22 20.72
CA LYS A 2 -14.77 9.69 19.78
C LYS A 2 -13.44 9.12 20.26
N ILE A 3 -12.84 8.23 19.47
CA ILE A 3 -11.46 7.80 19.69
C ILE A 3 -10.56 8.98 19.31
N TYR A 4 -10.09 9.71 20.31
CA TYR A 4 -9.16 10.82 20.11
C TYR A 4 -7.75 10.24 20.02
N TYR A 5 -7.19 10.16 18.83
CA TYR A 5 -5.81 9.73 18.58
C TYR A 5 -4.78 10.82 19.01
N GLY A 6 -5.05 11.52 20.12
CA GLY A 6 -4.33 12.69 20.60
C GLY A 6 -2.82 12.59 20.46
N GLY A 7 -2.21 13.49 19.67
CA GLY A 7 -0.78 13.67 19.55
C GLY A 7 0.01 12.62 18.78
N LYS A 8 -0.62 11.58 18.19
CA LYS A 8 0.08 10.61 17.33
C LYS A 8 0.48 11.28 16.02
N LYS A 9 1.77 11.24 15.68
CA LYS A 9 2.31 11.73 14.41
C LYS A 9 1.53 11.10 13.25
N MET A 10 1.06 11.92 12.32
CA MET A 10 0.40 11.47 11.11
C MET A 10 1.29 10.50 10.32
N PHE A 11 0.69 9.66 9.51
CA PHE A 11 1.41 8.79 8.59
C PHE A 11 1.75 9.62 7.36
N GLU A 12 3.00 10.06 7.27
CA GLU A 12 3.48 10.93 6.20
C GLU A 12 4.59 10.26 5.41
N GLY A 13 4.64 10.53 4.10
CA GLY A 13 5.67 10.04 3.21
C GLY A 13 5.27 8.83 2.38
N ILE A 14 6.26 8.04 2.01
CA ILE A 14 6.10 6.87 1.14
C ILE A 14 6.09 5.60 1.97
N PHE A 15 4.97 4.88 1.90
CA PHE A 15 4.81 3.55 2.47
C PHE A 15 4.86 2.52 1.32
N THR A 16 5.80 1.59 1.39
CA THR A 16 5.89 0.54 0.38
C THR A 16 4.76 -0.47 0.57
N SER A 17 3.93 -0.63 -0.47
CA SER A 17 2.98 -1.76 -0.53
C SER A 17 3.78 -3.04 -0.77
N LEU A 18 4.29 -3.61 0.32
CA LEU A 18 5.30 -4.66 0.31
C LEU A 18 4.78 -5.92 -0.37
N ILE A 19 5.57 -6.49 -1.28
CA ILE A 19 5.29 -7.81 -1.83
C ILE A 19 5.62 -8.90 -0.81
N THR A 20 5.00 -10.07 -0.96
CA THR A 20 5.33 -11.26 -0.19
C THR A 20 6.14 -12.20 -1.09
N PRO A 21 7.40 -12.49 -0.77
CA PRO A 21 8.21 -13.51 -1.43
C PRO A 21 7.70 -14.93 -1.16
N PHE A 22 7.76 -15.78 -2.18
CA PHE A 22 7.50 -17.23 -2.04
C PHE A 22 8.65 -18.03 -2.63
N ASN A 23 8.85 -19.23 -2.07
CA ASN A 23 9.83 -20.18 -2.60
C ASN A 23 9.25 -21.04 -3.74
N GLU A 24 10.05 -21.95 -4.26
CA GLU A 24 9.71 -22.87 -5.35
C GLU A 24 8.57 -23.82 -4.98
N GLU A 25 8.39 -24.09 -3.68
CA GLU A 25 7.31 -24.92 -3.14
C GLU A 25 6.02 -24.12 -2.88
N ASN A 26 5.98 -22.85 -3.32
CA ASN A 26 4.85 -21.96 -3.13
C ASN A 26 4.54 -21.64 -1.65
N LYS A 27 5.55 -21.65 -0.78
CA LYS A 27 5.47 -21.28 0.64
C LYS A 27 6.05 -19.88 0.84
N VAL A 28 5.57 -19.17 1.85
CA VAL A 28 6.13 -17.87 2.26
C VAL A 28 7.62 -18.02 2.57
N ASP A 29 8.45 -17.17 1.99
CA ASP A 29 9.90 -17.16 2.17
C ASP A 29 10.34 -15.95 2.98
N LEU A 30 10.55 -16.17 4.27
CA LEU A 30 10.92 -15.10 5.20
C LEU A 30 12.38 -14.66 5.04
N GLU A 31 13.26 -15.48 4.48
CA GLU A 31 14.64 -15.09 4.22
C GLU A 31 14.69 -14.11 3.05
N ARG A 32 13.99 -14.42 1.96
CA ARG A 32 13.83 -13.51 0.83
C ARG A 32 13.05 -12.23 1.21
N LEU A 33 12.11 -12.34 2.15
CA LEU A 33 11.45 -11.16 2.71
C LEU A 33 12.44 -10.28 3.51
N ASN A 34 13.42 -10.88 4.21
CA ASN A 34 14.51 -10.12 4.85
C ASN A 34 15.36 -9.35 3.83
N ASN A 35 15.70 -9.98 2.69
CA ASN A 35 16.48 -9.33 1.63
C ASN A 35 15.75 -8.06 1.14
N LEU A 36 14.43 -8.17 0.93
CA LEU A 36 13.61 -7.05 0.52
C LEU A 36 13.53 -5.95 1.60
N LEU A 37 13.31 -6.33 2.86
CA LEU A 37 13.29 -5.37 3.97
C LEU A 37 14.63 -4.67 4.13
N PHE A 38 15.74 -5.40 4.06
CA PHE A 38 17.09 -4.83 4.11
C PHE A 38 17.32 -3.82 2.98
N TYR A 39 16.87 -4.14 1.77
CA TYR A 39 16.95 -3.23 0.63
C TYR A 39 16.15 -1.94 0.83
N LEU A 40 14.98 -2.02 1.52
CA LEU A 40 14.02 -0.93 1.63
C LEU A 40 14.15 -0.08 2.90
N ASN A 41 14.66 -0.65 4.00
CA ASN A 41 14.59 -0.03 5.35
C ASN A 41 15.11 1.41 5.39
N ASP A 42 16.23 1.71 4.74
CA ASP A 42 16.82 3.07 4.78
C ASP A 42 16.27 3.99 3.67
N LYS A 43 15.40 3.47 2.82
CA LYS A 43 14.97 4.17 1.61
C LYS A 43 13.51 4.61 1.61
N VAL A 44 12.69 4.13 2.56
CA VAL A 44 11.25 4.46 2.59
C VAL A 44 10.82 4.93 3.98
N HIS A 45 9.65 5.56 4.07
CA HIS A 45 9.13 6.08 5.34
C HIS A 45 8.41 5.01 6.17
N GLY A 46 7.91 3.96 5.53
CA GLY A 46 7.21 2.87 6.19
C GLY A 46 6.76 1.77 5.25
N PHE A 47 6.02 0.82 5.80
CA PHE A 47 5.52 -0.34 5.08
C PHE A 47 4.00 -0.46 5.20
N PHE A 48 3.37 -0.86 4.11
CA PHE A 48 1.99 -1.32 4.07
C PHE A 48 2.02 -2.80 3.68
N ILE A 49 1.74 -3.68 4.63
CA ILE A 49 1.88 -5.12 4.44
C ILE A 49 0.52 -5.81 4.29
N LEU A 50 0.52 -7.01 3.73
CA LEU A 50 -0.67 -7.81 3.46
C LEU A 50 -1.72 -7.11 2.57
N GLY A 51 -1.30 -6.11 1.79
CA GLY A 51 -2.17 -5.50 0.79
C GLY A 51 -2.27 -6.36 -0.47
N THR A 52 -2.82 -5.79 -1.54
CA THR A 52 -2.96 -6.46 -2.85
C THR A 52 -1.61 -6.97 -3.35
N TYR A 53 -0.56 -6.16 -3.28
CA TYR A 53 0.80 -6.57 -3.68
C TYR A 53 1.42 -7.60 -2.73
N GLY A 54 1.02 -7.62 -1.47
CA GLY A 54 1.36 -8.66 -0.51
C GLY A 54 0.62 -9.98 -0.71
N SER A 55 -0.18 -10.11 -1.78
CA SER A 55 -0.91 -11.34 -2.13
C SER A 55 -1.88 -11.83 -1.05
N THR A 56 -2.45 -10.91 -0.24
CA THR A 56 -3.25 -11.26 0.96
C THR A 56 -4.35 -12.27 0.70
N ALA A 57 -5.03 -12.19 -0.46
CA ALA A 57 -6.13 -13.09 -0.81
C ALA A 57 -5.66 -14.55 -1.10
N LEU A 58 -4.36 -14.77 -1.20
CA LEU A 58 -3.73 -16.08 -1.43
C LEU A 58 -3.05 -16.63 -0.17
N LEU A 59 -3.08 -15.91 0.95
CA LEU A 59 -2.44 -16.30 2.21
C LEU A 59 -3.47 -16.88 3.18
N CYS A 60 -3.09 -17.96 3.87
CA CYS A 60 -3.86 -18.43 5.01
C CYS A 60 -3.57 -17.56 6.26
N GLU A 61 -4.37 -17.73 7.31
CA GLU A 61 -4.28 -16.90 8.52
C GLU A 61 -2.91 -17.03 9.21
N ASP A 62 -2.35 -18.24 9.27
CA ASP A 62 -1.07 -18.49 9.92
C ASP A 62 0.08 -17.81 9.16
N GLU A 63 0.08 -17.87 7.82
CA GLU A 63 1.05 -17.16 6.97
C GLU A 63 0.95 -15.65 7.18
N LYS A 64 -0.25 -15.09 7.26
CA LYS A 64 -0.46 -13.65 7.56
C LYS A 64 0.13 -13.27 8.90
N LYS A 65 -0.12 -14.08 9.93
CA LYS A 65 0.43 -13.86 11.29
C LYS A 65 1.96 -13.96 11.31
N GLU A 66 2.52 -14.90 10.57
CA GLU A 66 3.96 -15.08 10.46
C GLU A 66 4.62 -13.87 9.79
N ILE A 67 4.07 -13.39 8.66
CA ILE A 67 4.53 -12.17 7.97
C ILE A 67 4.44 -10.94 8.88
N ILE A 68 3.33 -10.76 9.61
CA ILE A 68 3.15 -9.65 10.56
C ILE A 68 4.28 -9.64 11.59
N LYS A 69 4.49 -10.76 12.31
CA LYS A 69 5.56 -10.89 13.31
C LYS A 69 6.93 -10.57 12.72
N HIS A 70 7.21 -11.14 11.56
CA HIS A 70 8.50 -11.02 10.90
C HIS A 70 8.78 -9.58 10.49
N VAL A 71 7.85 -8.91 9.80
CA VAL A 71 8.04 -7.53 9.35
C VAL A 71 8.14 -6.58 10.53
N LEU A 72 7.28 -6.68 11.54
CA LEU A 72 7.33 -5.82 12.72
C LEU A 72 8.65 -5.96 13.48
N LYS A 73 9.23 -7.17 13.53
CA LYS A 73 10.54 -7.41 14.15
C LYS A 73 11.69 -6.81 13.33
N LYS A 74 11.58 -6.75 12.01
CA LYS A 74 12.67 -6.40 11.07
C LYS A 74 12.59 -5.00 10.47
N SER A 75 11.48 -4.30 10.65
CA SER A 75 11.23 -2.99 10.02
C SER A 75 12.01 -1.81 10.63
N SER A 76 12.91 -2.04 11.59
CA SER A 76 13.87 -1.05 12.11
C SER A 76 13.24 0.32 12.46
N SER A 77 12.30 0.44 13.33
CA SER A 77 11.61 1.70 13.69
C SER A 77 10.75 2.35 12.59
N LYS A 78 10.61 1.74 11.42
CA LYS A 78 9.69 2.24 10.38
C LYS A 78 8.25 1.94 10.77
N LYS A 79 7.34 2.86 10.45
CA LYS A 79 5.91 2.63 10.66
C LYS A 79 5.39 1.52 9.78
N VAL A 80 4.58 0.64 10.35
CA VAL A 80 3.95 -0.48 9.65
C VAL A 80 2.44 -0.38 9.75
N ILE A 81 1.80 -0.28 8.59
CA ILE A 81 0.34 -0.38 8.44
C ILE A 81 0.03 -1.81 7.97
N VAL A 82 -0.75 -2.54 8.75
CA VAL A 82 -1.14 -3.92 8.42
C VAL A 82 -2.55 -3.93 7.80
N HIS A 83 -2.67 -4.43 6.58
CA HIS A 83 -3.98 -4.68 6.00
C HIS A 83 -4.57 -5.97 6.61
N ALA A 84 -5.75 -5.83 7.24
CA ALA A 84 -6.45 -6.92 7.91
C ALA A 84 -7.87 -7.16 7.38
N GLY A 85 -8.24 -6.48 6.26
CA GLY A 85 -9.59 -6.60 5.69
C GLY A 85 -9.83 -7.95 5.03
N GLU A 86 -10.84 -8.64 5.52
CA GLU A 86 -11.38 -9.89 4.98
C GLU A 86 -12.87 -9.71 4.71
N SER A 87 -13.48 -10.62 3.92
CA SER A 87 -14.93 -10.62 3.71
C SER A 87 -15.71 -10.90 5.00
N ASN A 88 -15.15 -11.70 5.92
CA ASN A 88 -15.72 -11.97 7.23
C ASN A 88 -15.22 -10.94 8.26
N PRO A 89 -16.11 -10.14 8.88
CA PRO A 89 -15.73 -9.11 9.85
C PRO A 89 -15.05 -9.67 11.10
N ASP A 90 -15.41 -10.86 11.58
CA ASP A 90 -14.78 -11.45 12.77
C ASP A 90 -13.34 -11.88 12.48
N THR A 91 -13.06 -12.40 11.29
CA THR A 91 -11.70 -12.72 10.85
C THR A 91 -10.86 -11.45 10.71
N SER A 92 -11.45 -10.38 10.17
CA SER A 92 -10.81 -9.06 10.07
C SER A 92 -10.40 -8.52 11.44
N VAL A 93 -11.32 -8.58 12.42
CA VAL A 93 -11.06 -8.13 13.80
C VAL A 93 -9.96 -8.96 14.45
N LYS A 94 -10.01 -10.29 14.37
CA LYS A 94 -8.98 -11.17 14.96
C LYS A 94 -7.59 -10.89 14.41
N LEU A 95 -7.47 -10.74 13.09
CA LEU A 95 -6.18 -10.43 12.46
C LEU A 95 -5.66 -9.05 12.86
N ALA A 96 -6.54 -8.06 12.97
CA ALA A 96 -6.19 -6.71 13.41
C ALA A 96 -5.79 -6.66 14.90
N GLN A 97 -6.48 -7.37 15.76
CA GLN A 97 -6.11 -7.51 17.19
C GLN A 97 -4.74 -8.17 17.32
N PHE A 98 -4.48 -9.20 16.51
CA PHE A 98 -3.17 -9.83 16.46
C PHE A 98 -2.10 -8.83 16.00
N ALA A 99 -2.31 -8.10 14.90
CA ALA A 99 -1.38 -7.08 14.42
C ALA A 99 -1.11 -6.00 15.51
N GLN A 100 -2.16 -5.51 16.16
CA GLN A 100 -2.06 -4.57 17.29
C GLN A 100 -1.22 -5.13 18.44
N SER A 101 -1.44 -6.39 18.83
CA SER A 101 -0.69 -7.04 19.91
C SER A 101 0.78 -7.24 19.59
N GLN A 102 1.14 -7.33 18.30
CA GLN A 102 2.51 -7.41 17.83
C GLN A 102 3.18 -6.04 17.64
N GLY A 103 2.47 -4.93 17.88
CA GLY A 103 3.03 -3.58 17.81
C GLY A 103 2.88 -2.89 16.44
N ALA A 104 1.91 -3.28 15.62
CA ALA A 104 1.59 -2.52 14.40
C ALA A 104 1.20 -1.07 14.73
N ASP A 105 1.66 -0.10 13.92
CA ASP A 105 1.35 1.31 14.11
C ASP A 105 -0.08 1.67 13.69
N ALA A 106 -0.63 0.95 12.72
CA ALA A 106 -2.00 1.09 12.25
C ALA A 106 -2.48 -0.19 11.57
N VAL A 107 -3.79 -0.29 11.39
CA VAL A 107 -4.44 -1.31 10.57
C VAL A 107 -5.26 -0.67 9.46
N ALA A 108 -5.41 -1.38 8.34
CA ALA A 108 -6.21 -0.94 7.22
C ALA A 108 -7.19 -2.04 6.80
N PHE A 109 -8.36 -1.65 6.33
CA PHE A 109 -9.38 -2.58 5.88
C PHE A 109 -9.95 -2.12 4.54
N VAL A 110 -10.02 -3.03 3.56
CA VAL A 110 -10.97 -2.83 2.46
C VAL A 110 -12.40 -2.92 3.04
N PRO A 111 -13.37 -2.19 2.49
CA PRO A 111 -14.78 -2.47 2.78
C PRO A 111 -15.10 -3.96 2.55
N PRO A 112 -16.09 -4.54 3.23
CA PRO A 112 -16.43 -5.94 3.02
C PRO A 112 -16.75 -6.18 1.54
N TYR A 113 -16.30 -7.30 1.01
CA TYR A 113 -16.36 -7.61 -0.41
C TYR A 113 -17.03 -8.95 -0.67
N PHE A 114 -17.19 -9.31 -1.94
CA PHE A 114 -17.88 -10.48 -2.48
C PHE A 114 -19.38 -10.23 -2.68
N TYR A 115 -20.08 -9.65 -1.70
CA TYR A 115 -21.48 -9.23 -1.84
C TYR A 115 -21.54 -7.71 -2.10
N GLY A 116 -22.63 -7.22 -2.70
CA GLY A 116 -22.92 -5.80 -2.76
C GLY A 116 -23.44 -5.33 -1.40
N TYR A 117 -22.72 -4.42 -0.76
CA TYR A 117 -23.11 -3.82 0.51
C TYR A 117 -23.55 -2.37 0.33
N SER A 118 -24.58 -1.95 1.06
CA SER A 118 -24.94 -0.55 1.19
C SER A 118 -23.89 0.22 2.01
N GLU A 119 -23.83 1.53 1.87
CA GLU A 119 -22.93 2.35 2.66
C GLU A 119 -23.23 2.29 4.16
N GLU A 120 -24.51 2.13 4.54
CA GLU A 120 -24.93 1.91 5.92
C GLU A 120 -24.33 0.62 6.50
N GLU A 121 -24.36 -0.48 5.75
CA GLU A 121 -23.74 -1.75 6.15
C GLU A 121 -22.21 -1.63 6.27
N VAL A 122 -21.58 -0.87 5.39
CA VAL A 122 -20.15 -0.57 5.49
C VAL A 122 -19.84 0.25 6.75
N ILE A 123 -20.66 1.24 7.10
CA ILE A 123 -20.50 2.01 8.33
C ILE A 123 -20.63 1.09 9.56
N LEU A 124 -21.62 0.19 9.59
CA LEU A 124 -21.77 -0.79 10.66
C LEU A 124 -20.56 -1.72 10.78
N TYR A 125 -20.00 -2.16 9.64
CA TYR A 125 -18.76 -2.94 9.61
C TYR A 125 -17.59 -2.19 10.28
N PHE A 126 -17.36 -0.93 9.94
CA PHE A 126 -16.30 -0.14 10.54
C PHE A 126 -16.58 0.23 12.00
N GLN A 127 -17.83 0.43 12.39
CA GLN A 127 -18.19 0.61 13.81
C GLN A 127 -17.82 -0.61 14.65
N LYS A 128 -18.04 -1.83 14.14
CA LYS A 128 -17.62 -3.07 14.82
C LYS A 128 -16.09 -3.09 15.00
N ILE A 129 -15.33 -2.77 13.95
CA ILE A 129 -13.85 -2.73 14.00
C ILE A 129 -13.37 -1.72 15.05
N LEU A 130 -13.93 -0.50 15.04
CA LEU A 130 -13.53 0.58 15.95
C LEU A 130 -13.81 0.31 17.43
N ARG A 131 -14.72 -0.63 17.74
CA ARG A 131 -14.96 -1.08 19.14
C ARG A 131 -13.86 -2.00 19.66
N GLU A 132 -13.18 -2.71 18.77
CA GLU A 132 -12.24 -3.79 19.08
C GLU A 132 -10.77 -3.37 18.88
N ILE A 133 -10.48 -2.28 18.18
CA ILE A 133 -9.16 -1.84 17.79
C ILE A 133 -8.88 -0.45 18.35
N THR A 134 -7.71 -0.28 19.01
CA THR A 134 -7.32 0.97 19.66
C THR A 134 -6.22 1.74 18.93
N ILE A 135 -5.56 1.13 17.95
CA ILE A 135 -4.61 1.79 17.04
C ILE A 135 -5.33 2.43 15.85
N PRO A 136 -4.69 3.37 15.12
CA PRO A 136 -5.28 3.99 13.94
C PRO A 136 -5.85 3.01 12.93
N VAL A 137 -7.08 3.25 12.47
CA VAL A 137 -7.80 2.43 11.48
C VAL A 137 -7.94 3.20 10.19
N PHE A 138 -7.45 2.64 9.08
CA PHE A 138 -7.59 3.18 7.74
C PHE A 138 -8.65 2.44 6.93
N VAL A 139 -9.43 3.17 6.16
CA VAL A 139 -10.19 2.59 5.04
C VAL A 139 -9.26 2.41 3.84
N TYR A 140 -9.26 1.24 3.24
CA TYR A 140 -8.55 1.00 1.98
C TYR A 140 -9.55 0.97 0.83
N LEU A 141 -9.75 2.09 0.15
CA LEU A 141 -10.56 2.18 -1.05
C LEU A 141 -9.86 1.49 -2.22
N ASN A 142 -10.46 0.41 -2.68
CA ASN A 142 -9.96 -0.37 -3.81
C ASN A 142 -11.14 -0.92 -4.64
N PRO A 143 -11.88 -0.05 -5.33
CA PRO A 143 -13.10 -0.44 -6.04
C PRO A 143 -12.92 -1.64 -6.99
N PRO A 144 -11.81 -1.77 -7.75
CA PRO A 144 -11.61 -2.93 -8.61
C PRO A 144 -11.50 -4.27 -7.88
N ARG A 145 -11.29 -4.27 -6.55
CA ARG A 145 -11.14 -5.49 -5.73
C ARG A 145 -12.36 -5.78 -4.88
N VAL A 146 -13.09 -4.74 -4.48
CA VAL A 146 -14.30 -4.91 -3.65
C VAL A 146 -15.59 -4.92 -4.49
N GLY A 147 -15.55 -4.45 -5.75
CA GLY A 147 -16.68 -4.44 -6.66
C GLY A 147 -17.56 -3.18 -6.60
N TYR A 148 -17.31 -2.26 -5.66
CA TYR A 148 -18.04 -1.00 -5.52
C TYR A 148 -17.13 0.10 -4.95
N ASN A 149 -17.59 1.35 -5.04
CA ASN A 149 -16.93 2.50 -4.43
C ASN A 149 -17.80 3.05 -3.30
N LEU A 150 -17.19 3.81 -2.39
CA LEU A 150 -17.90 4.56 -1.36
C LEU A 150 -18.03 6.01 -1.80
N SER A 151 -19.18 6.64 -1.51
CA SER A 151 -19.36 8.06 -1.74
C SER A 151 -18.47 8.90 -0.81
N VAL A 152 -18.21 10.14 -1.18
CA VAL A 152 -17.51 11.09 -0.32
C VAL A 152 -18.27 11.31 0.99
N GLN A 153 -19.59 11.29 0.95
CA GLN A 153 -20.43 11.40 2.14
C GLN A 153 -20.25 10.22 3.10
N CYS A 154 -20.12 9.00 2.56
CA CYS A 154 -19.82 7.83 3.39
C CYS A 154 -18.44 7.95 4.06
N ILE A 155 -17.40 8.42 3.34
CA ILE A 155 -16.07 8.64 3.93
C ILE A 155 -16.13 9.73 5.02
N HIS A 156 -16.91 10.80 4.82
CA HIS A 156 -17.12 11.82 5.85
C HIS A 156 -17.74 11.20 7.12
N GLN A 157 -18.79 10.38 6.98
CA GLN A 157 -19.42 9.70 8.12
C GLN A 157 -18.43 8.73 8.80
N LEU A 158 -17.60 8.01 8.04
CA LEU A 158 -16.56 7.15 8.57
C LEU A 158 -15.52 7.94 9.37
N ALA A 159 -15.13 9.13 8.91
CA ALA A 159 -14.24 10.03 9.66
C ALA A 159 -14.89 10.51 10.97
N GLU A 160 -16.19 10.83 10.96
CA GLU A 160 -16.94 11.26 12.15
C GLU A 160 -17.03 10.17 13.23
N ILE A 161 -17.17 8.90 12.84
CA ILE A 161 -17.20 7.79 13.81
C ILE A 161 -15.82 7.39 14.32
N GLY A 162 -14.73 7.95 13.76
CA GLY A 162 -13.37 7.75 14.28
C GLY A 162 -12.42 6.98 13.38
N ILE A 163 -12.73 6.79 12.11
CA ILE A 163 -11.74 6.31 11.12
C ILE A 163 -10.63 7.37 11.02
N TYR A 164 -9.39 6.91 11.10
CA TYR A 164 -8.21 7.76 11.14
C TYR A 164 -7.80 8.31 9.78
N GLY A 165 -8.02 7.55 8.72
CA GLY A 165 -7.61 7.96 7.39
C GLY A 165 -8.01 6.98 6.30
N ILE A 166 -7.51 7.27 5.12
CA ILE A 166 -7.81 6.52 3.90
C ILE A 166 -6.56 6.21 3.09
N LYS A 167 -6.50 5.00 2.52
CA LYS A 167 -5.69 4.69 1.34
C LYS A 167 -6.60 4.71 0.13
N ASP A 168 -6.42 5.66 -0.76
CA ASP A 168 -7.26 5.82 -1.95
C ASP A 168 -6.60 5.26 -3.22
N THR A 169 -7.19 4.19 -3.78
CA THR A 169 -6.79 3.59 -5.06
C THR A 169 -7.87 3.77 -6.15
N THR A 170 -8.79 4.71 -5.99
CA THR A 170 -9.79 5.03 -7.02
C THR A 170 -9.15 5.56 -8.30
N ASN A 171 -7.97 6.18 -8.20
CA ASN A 171 -7.28 6.89 -9.27
C ASN A 171 -8.18 7.98 -9.91
N ASN A 172 -9.02 8.62 -9.11
CA ASN A 172 -9.97 9.64 -9.53
C ASN A 172 -9.71 10.96 -8.80
N LEU A 173 -9.14 11.95 -9.49
CA LEU A 173 -8.84 13.25 -8.91
C LEU A 173 -10.10 14.05 -8.55
N ASN A 174 -11.19 13.90 -9.30
CA ASN A 174 -12.43 14.58 -8.96
C ASN A 174 -12.95 14.06 -7.61
N TYR A 175 -12.92 12.74 -7.42
CA TYR A 175 -13.27 12.15 -6.12
C TYR A 175 -12.39 12.67 -4.98
N PHE A 176 -11.07 12.80 -5.23
CA PHE A 176 -10.16 13.36 -4.23
C PHE A 176 -10.47 14.83 -3.91
N TYR A 177 -10.72 15.66 -4.92
CA TYR A 177 -11.07 17.08 -4.68
C TYR A 177 -12.37 17.22 -3.91
N ASP A 178 -13.40 16.46 -4.29
CA ASP A 178 -14.66 16.43 -3.53
C ASP A 178 -14.42 15.96 -2.08
N LEU A 179 -13.59 14.94 -1.86
CA LEU A 179 -13.23 14.49 -0.53
C LEU A 179 -12.52 15.60 0.27
N SER A 180 -11.55 16.28 -0.33
CA SER A 180 -10.74 17.31 0.33
C SER A 180 -11.57 18.55 0.75
N THR A 181 -12.72 18.77 0.14
CA THR A 181 -13.65 19.84 0.52
C THR A 181 -14.65 19.43 1.61
N ASN A 182 -14.89 18.13 1.78
CA ASN A 182 -15.87 17.59 2.72
C ASN A 182 -15.23 17.01 3.99
N VAL A 183 -13.92 16.71 3.98
CA VAL A 183 -13.19 16.11 5.10
C VAL A 183 -11.96 16.96 5.42
N ASP A 184 -11.78 17.31 6.69
CA ASP A 184 -10.60 18.06 7.15
C ASP A 184 -9.33 17.18 7.09
N LEU A 185 -8.53 17.32 6.02
CA LEU A 185 -7.31 16.55 5.80
C LEU A 185 -6.16 16.89 6.77
N GLU A 186 -6.31 17.90 7.64
CA GLU A 186 -5.38 18.10 8.76
C GLU A 186 -5.67 17.13 9.91
N LYS A 187 -6.88 16.60 9.99
CA LYS A 187 -7.30 15.63 11.01
C LYS A 187 -7.49 14.22 10.46
N PHE A 188 -7.79 14.10 9.17
CA PHE A 188 -8.03 12.83 8.49
C PHE A 188 -6.88 12.53 7.54
N ASN A 189 -6.18 11.43 7.77
CA ASN A 189 -4.96 11.09 7.05
C ASN A 189 -5.27 10.52 5.66
N TYR A 190 -4.97 11.28 4.61
CA TYR A 190 -5.10 10.82 3.24
C TYR A 190 -3.77 10.32 2.69
N LEU A 191 -3.72 9.05 2.26
CA LEU A 191 -2.60 8.44 1.53
C LEU A 191 -3.07 8.00 0.14
N SER A 192 -2.44 8.55 -0.89
CA SER A 192 -2.69 8.10 -2.26
C SER A 192 -2.26 6.64 -2.46
N GLY A 193 -3.05 5.85 -3.17
CA GLY A 193 -2.70 4.47 -3.55
C GLY A 193 -1.75 4.39 -4.75
N SER A 194 -1.30 5.54 -5.26
CA SER A 194 -0.37 5.63 -6.38
C SER A 194 0.51 6.87 -6.26
N GLU A 195 1.81 6.69 -6.47
CA GLU A 195 2.81 7.77 -6.56
C GLU A 195 2.49 8.81 -7.65
N MET A 196 1.71 8.42 -8.66
CA MET A 196 1.34 9.30 -9.78
C MET A 196 0.42 10.45 -9.37
N TYR A 197 -0.26 10.31 -8.23
CA TYR A 197 -1.20 11.33 -7.72
C TYR A 197 -0.62 12.15 -6.56
N LEU A 198 0.65 11.92 -6.19
CA LEU A 198 1.31 12.67 -5.09
C LEU A 198 1.22 14.19 -5.28
N ASN A 199 1.53 14.69 -6.49
CA ASN A 199 1.54 16.12 -6.74
C ASN A 199 0.18 16.76 -6.42
N PRO A 200 -0.93 16.44 -7.10
CA PRO A 200 -2.20 17.09 -6.82
C PRO A 200 -2.70 16.81 -5.39
N THR A 201 -2.47 15.63 -4.83
CA THR A 201 -2.99 15.30 -3.50
C THR A 201 -2.22 15.99 -2.38
N MET A 202 -0.90 16.11 -2.46
CA MET A 202 -0.10 16.81 -1.45
C MET A 202 -0.38 18.31 -1.40
N PHE A 203 -0.63 18.95 -2.54
CA PHE A 203 -1.00 20.37 -2.57
C PHE A 203 -2.34 20.66 -1.87
N HIS A 204 -3.20 19.67 -1.72
CA HIS A 204 -4.50 19.79 -1.07
C HIS A 204 -4.58 19.03 0.26
N GLY A 205 -3.46 18.82 0.96
CA GLY A 205 -3.44 18.27 2.32
C GLY A 205 -3.19 16.77 2.44
N GLY A 206 -3.04 16.05 1.31
CA GLY A 206 -2.62 14.65 1.32
C GLY A 206 -1.24 14.47 1.96
N LYS A 207 -1.04 13.38 2.69
CA LYS A 207 0.15 13.18 3.55
C LYS A 207 1.23 12.30 2.90
N GLY A 208 0.95 11.71 1.74
CA GLY A 208 1.90 10.83 1.04
C GLY A 208 1.21 9.75 0.21
N ALA A 209 1.90 8.64 0.00
CA ALA A 209 1.37 7.52 -0.79
C ALA A 209 1.75 6.15 -0.23
N ILE A 210 0.89 5.17 -0.53
CA ILE A 210 1.19 3.75 -0.41
C ILE A 210 1.46 3.23 -1.81
N SER A 211 2.76 3.07 -2.14
CA SER A 211 3.25 2.80 -3.49
C SER A 211 3.71 1.35 -3.68
N ALA A 212 3.33 0.72 -4.77
CA ALA A 212 3.88 -0.56 -5.18
C ALA A 212 5.21 -0.39 -5.93
N MET A 213 5.40 0.72 -6.66
CA MET A 213 6.64 1.01 -7.38
C MET A 213 7.83 1.21 -6.43
N SER A 214 7.59 1.65 -5.21
CA SER A 214 8.63 1.80 -4.19
C SER A 214 9.26 0.47 -3.74
N ASN A 215 8.69 -0.71 -4.07
CA ASN A 215 9.42 -1.98 -3.91
C ASN A 215 10.67 -2.01 -4.80
N VAL A 216 10.59 -1.49 -6.01
CA VAL A 216 11.65 -1.59 -7.04
C VAL A 216 12.49 -0.33 -7.13
N PHE A 217 11.85 0.83 -7.04
CA PHE A 217 12.44 2.15 -7.22
C PHE A 217 12.13 3.09 -6.05
N PRO A 218 12.48 2.70 -4.81
CA PRO A 218 12.18 3.51 -3.63
C PRO A 218 12.79 4.91 -3.73
N GLU A 219 13.98 5.04 -4.31
CA GLU A 219 14.72 6.29 -4.42
C GLU A 219 13.93 7.33 -5.23
N TYR A 220 13.40 6.95 -6.39
CA TYR A 220 12.63 7.86 -7.23
C TYR A 220 11.28 8.22 -6.62
N VAL A 221 10.58 7.24 -6.01
CA VAL A 221 9.27 7.49 -5.39
C VAL A 221 9.42 8.40 -4.17
N VAL A 222 10.44 8.19 -3.35
CA VAL A 222 10.72 9.04 -2.19
C VAL A 222 11.16 10.42 -2.64
N ASN A 223 12.03 10.51 -3.67
CA ASN A 223 12.45 11.82 -4.18
C ASN A 223 11.29 12.64 -4.77
N VAL A 224 10.28 11.99 -5.38
CA VAL A 224 9.04 12.69 -5.79
C VAL A 224 8.34 13.31 -4.59
N TYR A 225 8.18 12.57 -3.49
CA TYR A 225 7.58 13.09 -2.26
C TYR A 225 8.40 14.23 -1.66
N ASP A 226 9.71 14.04 -1.49
CA ASP A 226 10.61 15.03 -0.87
C ASP A 226 10.72 16.29 -1.72
N SER A 227 10.78 16.15 -3.03
CA SER A 227 10.82 17.28 -3.97
C SER A 227 9.56 18.14 -3.89
N LEU A 228 8.39 17.52 -3.78
CA LEU A 228 7.12 18.24 -3.59
C LEU A 228 7.08 18.95 -2.24
N LYS A 229 7.51 18.28 -1.17
CA LYS A 229 7.58 18.85 0.19
C LYS A 229 8.53 20.06 0.25
N ASN A 230 9.66 19.98 -0.44
CA ASN A 230 10.69 21.01 -0.51
C ASN A 230 10.49 22.02 -1.66
N ARG A 231 9.40 21.89 -2.45
CA ARG A 231 9.08 22.73 -3.62
C ARG A 231 10.17 22.73 -4.70
N ASN A 232 10.94 21.64 -4.80
CA ASN A 232 11.96 21.45 -5.84
C ASN A 232 11.34 20.80 -7.10
N MET A 233 10.76 21.63 -7.97
CA MET A 233 10.05 21.16 -9.16
C MET A 233 10.96 20.56 -10.24
N GLU A 234 12.26 20.88 -10.25
CA GLU A 234 13.23 20.28 -11.18
C GLU A 234 13.49 18.82 -10.82
N SER A 235 13.86 18.55 -9.57
CA SER A 235 14.06 17.19 -9.04
C SER A 235 12.78 16.34 -9.13
N TYR A 236 11.61 16.96 -8.87
CA TYR A 236 10.32 16.31 -9.08
C TYR A 236 10.13 15.83 -10.52
N LYS A 237 10.34 16.72 -11.50
CA LYS A 237 10.16 16.38 -12.93
C LYS A 237 11.12 15.29 -13.39
N GLU A 238 12.35 15.32 -12.92
CA GLU A 238 13.35 14.30 -13.21
C GLU A 238 12.92 12.93 -12.70
N SER A 239 12.58 12.82 -11.41
CA SER A 239 12.11 11.55 -10.83
C SER A 239 10.85 11.04 -11.48
N MET A 240 9.90 11.93 -11.81
CA MET A 240 8.68 11.54 -12.51
C MET A 240 8.96 11.00 -13.91
N LYS A 241 9.98 11.52 -14.63
CA LYS A 241 10.41 11.00 -15.93
C LYS A 241 10.77 9.50 -15.82
N TYR A 242 11.56 9.13 -14.82
CA TYR A 242 11.91 7.74 -14.54
C TYR A 242 10.68 6.89 -14.17
N LEU A 243 9.83 7.38 -13.27
CA LEU A 243 8.62 6.64 -12.88
C LEU A 243 7.68 6.42 -14.06
N PHE A 244 7.51 7.39 -14.96
CA PHE A 244 6.72 7.21 -16.18
C PHE A 244 7.31 6.16 -17.11
N ALA A 245 8.63 6.12 -17.26
CA ALA A 245 9.31 5.12 -18.06
C ALA A 245 9.12 3.72 -17.49
N TYR A 246 9.38 3.52 -16.19
CA TYR A 246 9.24 2.24 -15.51
C TYR A 246 7.78 1.78 -15.40
N ARG A 247 6.82 2.70 -15.33
CA ARG A 247 5.40 2.35 -15.37
C ARG A 247 5.01 1.61 -16.65
N LYS A 248 5.70 1.85 -17.78
CA LYS A 248 5.47 1.10 -19.02
C LYS A 248 5.81 -0.38 -18.86
N ILE A 249 6.88 -0.71 -18.11
CA ILE A 249 7.26 -2.10 -17.83
C ILE A 249 6.15 -2.83 -17.06
N ARG A 250 5.52 -2.17 -16.09
CA ARG A 250 4.43 -2.77 -15.31
C ARG A 250 3.23 -3.22 -16.16
N LYS A 251 3.09 -2.71 -17.37
CA LYS A 251 1.98 -3.05 -18.28
C LYS A 251 2.20 -4.33 -19.08
N VAL A 252 3.38 -4.96 -19.02
CA VAL A 252 3.68 -6.18 -19.80
C VAL A 252 3.08 -7.46 -19.20
N GLY A 253 2.54 -7.37 -17.99
CA GLY A 253 1.92 -8.49 -17.29
C GLY A 253 1.15 -8.03 -16.07
N GLN A 254 0.76 -8.98 -15.24
CA GLN A 254 0.15 -8.69 -13.95
C GLN A 254 1.18 -8.04 -13.02
N GLY A 255 0.75 -7.02 -12.24
CA GLY A 255 1.66 -6.17 -11.48
C GLY A 255 2.56 -6.90 -10.48
N ILE A 256 2.04 -7.93 -9.77
CA ILE A 256 2.82 -8.68 -8.76
C ILE A 256 3.97 -9.47 -9.42
N PRO A 257 3.73 -10.35 -10.43
CA PRO A 257 4.82 -11.04 -11.13
C PRO A 257 5.86 -10.09 -11.73
N VAL A 258 5.43 -8.95 -12.30
CA VAL A 258 6.35 -7.97 -12.89
C VAL A 258 7.24 -7.35 -11.83
N VAL A 259 6.72 -7.02 -10.64
CA VAL A 259 7.54 -6.49 -9.53
C VAL A 259 8.56 -7.51 -9.05
N HIS A 260 8.20 -8.82 -8.94
CA HIS A 260 9.15 -9.89 -8.63
C HIS A 260 10.26 -9.96 -9.69
N ALA A 261 9.90 -9.97 -10.99
CA ALA A 261 10.88 -10.01 -12.08
C ALA A 261 11.83 -8.82 -12.03
N MET A 262 11.32 -7.60 -11.81
CA MET A 262 12.15 -6.40 -11.74
C MET A 262 13.13 -6.43 -10.56
N LEU A 263 12.71 -6.89 -9.38
CA LEU A 263 13.57 -7.01 -8.21
C LEU A 263 14.65 -8.06 -8.41
N ASN A 264 14.29 -9.26 -8.89
CA ASN A 264 15.24 -10.33 -9.18
C ASN A 264 16.27 -9.89 -10.25
N LEU A 265 15.85 -9.20 -11.31
CA LEU A 265 16.74 -8.62 -12.32
C LEU A 265 17.64 -7.50 -11.77
N LYS A 266 17.22 -6.85 -10.71
CA LYS A 266 18.02 -5.85 -9.97
C LYS A 266 19.01 -6.49 -8.99
N GLY A 267 19.00 -7.82 -8.86
CA GLY A 267 19.86 -8.57 -7.95
C GLY A 267 19.33 -8.68 -6.52
N ILE A 268 18.07 -8.32 -6.31
CA ILE A 268 17.39 -8.46 -5.02
C ILE A 268 16.52 -9.72 -5.10
N ASP A 269 17.05 -10.82 -4.57
CA ASP A 269 16.35 -12.10 -4.59
C ASP A 269 15.08 -12.01 -3.71
N VAL A 270 13.93 -12.01 -4.38
CA VAL A 270 12.59 -12.06 -3.79
C VAL A 270 11.80 -13.28 -4.23
N GLY A 271 12.47 -14.28 -4.80
CA GLY A 271 11.85 -15.52 -5.25
C GLY A 271 10.71 -15.31 -6.22
N TYR A 272 9.59 -15.95 -5.95
CA TYR A 272 8.47 -16.08 -6.87
C TYR A 272 7.21 -15.40 -6.33
N PRO A 273 6.27 -14.96 -7.21
CA PRO A 273 4.90 -14.68 -6.80
C PRO A 273 4.15 -15.98 -6.54
N ARG A 274 3.14 -15.94 -5.67
CA ARG A 274 2.33 -17.12 -5.34
C ARG A 274 1.52 -17.62 -6.51
N PHE A 275 1.44 -18.96 -6.67
CA PHE A 275 0.46 -19.57 -7.58
C PHE A 275 -0.97 -19.05 -7.26
N PRO A 276 -1.84 -18.77 -8.24
CA PRO A 276 -1.71 -19.10 -9.68
C PRO A 276 -1.09 -17.99 -10.57
N PHE A 277 -0.34 -17.05 -10.02
CA PHE A 277 0.34 -16.05 -10.85
C PHE A 277 1.34 -16.74 -11.78
N LYS A 278 1.23 -16.45 -13.07
CA LYS A 278 2.19 -16.94 -14.06
C LYS A 278 3.50 -16.15 -13.93
N TYR A 279 4.60 -16.87 -13.70
CA TYR A 279 5.95 -16.33 -13.61
C TYR A 279 6.89 -17.28 -14.34
N ASP A 280 7.28 -16.92 -15.56
CA ASP A 280 8.09 -17.74 -16.45
C ASP A 280 9.21 -16.92 -17.12
N GLU A 281 10.10 -17.61 -17.80
CA GLU A 281 11.19 -16.97 -18.55
C GLU A 281 10.68 -15.95 -19.58
N GLY A 282 9.54 -16.20 -20.20
CA GLY A 282 8.95 -15.29 -21.18
C GLY A 282 8.58 -13.93 -20.56
N LEU A 283 8.06 -13.91 -19.32
CA LEU A 283 7.82 -12.67 -18.59
C LEU A 283 9.13 -11.98 -18.20
N VAL A 284 10.07 -12.74 -17.64
CA VAL A 284 11.37 -12.20 -17.19
C VAL A 284 12.14 -11.59 -18.35
N ASN A 285 12.17 -12.26 -19.52
CA ASN A 285 12.84 -11.76 -20.72
C ASN A 285 12.18 -10.46 -21.23
N LYS A 286 10.86 -10.39 -21.30
CA LYS A 286 10.14 -9.16 -21.68
C LYS A 286 10.46 -7.99 -20.76
N VAL A 287 10.49 -8.22 -19.44
CA VAL A 287 10.84 -7.20 -18.45
C VAL A 287 12.30 -6.76 -18.64
N SER A 288 13.23 -7.72 -18.83
CA SER A 288 14.66 -7.46 -19.06
C SER A 288 14.90 -6.60 -20.33
N GLU A 289 14.27 -6.95 -21.43
CA GLU A 289 14.37 -6.20 -22.70
C GLU A 289 13.91 -4.76 -22.53
N LEU A 290 12.79 -4.54 -21.86
CA LEU A 290 12.28 -3.19 -21.61
C LEU A 290 13.19 -2.37 -20.69
N ILE A 291 13.76 -2.99 -19.66
CA ILE A 291 14.76 -2.32 -18.81
C ILE A 291 15.96 -1.90 -19.65
N LYS A 292 16.49 -2.78 -20.52
CA LYS A 292 17.61 -2.44 -21.44
C LYS A 292 17.25 -1.30 -22.39
N CYS A 293 16.04 -1.35 -22.99
CA CYS A 293 15.57 -0.27 -23.87
C CYS A 293 15.44 1.08 -23.15
N LEU A 294 15.04 1.09 -21.88
CA LEU A 294 14.96 2.32 -21.12
C LEU A 294 16.34 2.90 -20.80
N ARG A 295 17.32 2.05 -20.49
CA ARG A 295 18.72 2.46 -20.28
C ARG A 295 19.38 2.98 -21.56
N SER A 296 19.20 2.30 -22.70
CA SER A 296 19.78 2.73 -23.99
C SER A 296 19.21 4.06 -24.51
N ASN A 297 18.01 4.43 -24.10
CA ASN A 297 17.38 5.71 -24.48
C ASN A 297 17.72 6.87 -23.53
N GLN A 298 18.83 6.80 -22.81
CA GLN A 298 19.35 7.84 -21.90
C GLN A 298 18.34 8.24 -20.79
N ILE A 299 17.63 7.26 -20.26
CA ILE A 299 16.93 7.41 -19.01
C ILE A 299 17.75 6.63 -17.96
N ASP A 300 18.98 7.10 -17.77
CA ASP A 300 19.88 6.73 -16.66
C ASP A 300 19.77 7.74 -15.53
#